data_5b2683abefb2d78eeaf1cc2656b9d710
#
_entry.id   5b2683abefb2d78eeaf1cc2656b9d710
#
_cell.length_a   1.000
_cell.length_b   1.000
_cell.length_c   1.000
_cell.angle_alpha   90.00
_cell.angle_beta   90.00
_cell.angle_gamma   90.00
#
_symmetry.space_group_name_H-M   'P 1'
#
loop_
_entity.id
_entity.type
_entity.pdbx_description
1 polymer ?
#
loop_
_entity_poly.entity_id
_entity_poly.type
_entity_poly.pdbx_seq_one_letter_code
_entity_poly.pdbx_strand_id
1 'polypeptide(L)'
;LSSIAPLSVAYAQTPPAALPYRNPQLSPAERARDLVSKMSLEEKALQLGHDAPALPRLGIPKYNWWNEGLHGVARAGIATVFPQAIGMAATWDVDRMRNTADVISTEFRAKYLERRHPDGGSDFYRGLTVWSPNLNIFRDPRWGRGQETYGEDPYLTGRIGIAFIRGLQGDDPKYYKTIATSKHFAVHSGPESNRHREDVYPSLHDLEDTYLPAFRATVTEGKVASIMCVYNAVWGVPGCANAVLQEHYLRRDWGFQGYVVSDCGAAANIYRKDALAYTNTAPEGVAAGFENGMDLICGDYRNGMTTDPENIVAAVKAGHLSEATVDRSLQRLFEARIRLGLFDPQLPFANITAKDYDTPAHHAKSREMAQASMVLLKNQGNLLPFKSAPRTIAVIGPNADSFDTLVGNYYGTPSKPVTVLDGIRARYPNARILHAQGVGLIGPAEAPVPDTALRGLRVQHYANPGLQGAPTSTEAAANARVEWAGDRESSARWTGTLTAPETGEYRFRFSSENGYRVWIDNKLVVDEWGVGDAPSILSGSIRLKRGKSYAVRVEGFQRGARGQQQLL
;
A
#
# COMPACT_ATOMS: atom_id res chain seq x y z
N LEU A 1 63.68 22.62 25.30
CA LEU A 1 62.33 22.05 25.30
C LEU A 1 61.84 22.01 23.87
N SER A 2 62.07 20.88 23.15
CA SER A 2 61.61 20.62 21.80
C SER A 2 60.16 20.18 21.83
N SER A 3 59.28 20.87 21.14
CA SER A 3 57.88 20.52 20.93
C SER A 3 57.79 19.50 19.80
N ILE A 4 57.34 18.30 20.10
CA ILE A 4 56.96 17.27 19.12
C ILE A 4 55.50 17.54 18.72
N ALA A 5 55.29 17.90 17.44
CA ALA A 5 53.96 18.00 16.86
C ALA A 5 53.41 16.59 16.56
N PRO A 6 52.11 16.31 16.79
CA PRO A 6 51.52 15.03 16.49
C PRO A 6 51.35 14.86 14.95
N LEU A 7 51.89 13.78 14.41
CA LEU A 7 51.63 13.33 13.04
C LEU A 7 50.17 12.85 12.96
N SER A 8 49.31 13.66 12.38
CA SER A 8 47.98 13.24 11.96
C SER A 8 48.12 12.41 10.67
N VAL A 9 47.93 11.09 10.79
CA VAL A 9 47.76 10.21 9.62
C VAL A 9 46.40 10.52 8.98
N ALA A 10 46.44 11.32 7.94
CA ALA A 10 45.26 11.54 7.09
C ALA A 10 45.03 10.23 6.29
N TYR A 11 44.03 9.48 6.66
CA TYR A 11 43.48 8.44 5.79
C TYR A 11 42.96 9.15 4.53
N ALA A 12 43.65 8.99 3.43
CA ALA A 12 43.16 9.43 2.13
C ALA A 12 41.89 8.67 1.80
N GLN A 13 40.72 9.29 2.00
CA GLN A 13 39.45 8.77 1.50
C GLN A 13 39.54 8.80 -0.03
N THR A 14 39.52 7.64 -0.65
CA THR A 14 39.39 7.49 -2.11
C THR A 14 38.14 8.28 -2.55
N PRO A 15 38.25 9.15 -3.58
CA PRO A 15 37.09 9.90 -4.04
C PRO A 15 35.91 8.98 -4.34
N PRO A 16 34.67 9.33 -3.99
CA PRO A 16 33.49 8.49 -4.16
C PRO A 16 33.27 7.97 -5.60
N ALA A 17 33.81 8.62 -6.61
CA ALA A 17 33.75 8.21 -8.02
C ALA A 17 34.62 6.97 -8.36
N ALA A 18 35.53 6.57 -7.49
CA ALA A 18 36.45 5.44 -7.73
C ALA A 18 35.91 4.08 -7.22
N LEU A 19 34.74 4.07 -6.58
CA LEU A 19 34.14 2.81 -6.09
C LEU A 19 33.43 2.09 -7.23
N PRO A 20 33.75 0.78 -7.53
CA PRO A 20 33.17 0.04 -8.65
C PRO A 20 31.64 0.07 -8.67
N TYR A 21 30.97 -0.08 -7.54
CA TYR A 21 29.50 -0.05 -7.49
C TYR A 21 28.89 1.29 -7.89
N ARG A 22 29.66 2.39 -7.92
CA ARG A 22 29.24 3.73 -8.41
C ARG A 22 29.58 3.99 -9.87
N ASN A 23 30.28 3.07 -10.51
CA ASN A 23 30.65 3.21 -11.92
C ASN A 23 29.50 2.79 -12.86
N PRO A 24 28.81 3.73 -13.54
CA PRO A 24 27.67 3.41 -14.40
C PRO A 24 28.04 2.65 -15.68
N GLN A 25 29.33 2.45 -15.97
CA GLN A 25 29.80 1.63 -17.11
C GLN A 25 29.83 0.16 -16.80
N LEU A 26 29.86 -0.24 -15.51
CA LEU A 26 29.76 -1.64 -15.10
C LEU A 26 28.30 -2.10 -15.12
N SER A 27 28.09 -3.39 -15.32
CA SER A 27 26.76 -3.99 -15.27
C SER A 27 26.15 -3.86 -13.85
N PRO A 28 24.83 -3.81 -13.72
CA PRO A 28 24.17 -3.81 -12.41
C PRO A 28 24.61 -4.98 -11.51
N ALA A 29 24.80 -6.17 -12.09
CA ALA A 29 25.24 -7.37 -11.36
C ALA A 29 26.68 -7.23 -10.81
N GLU A 30 27.62 -6.68 -11.60
CA GLU A 30 28.99 -6.43 -11.13
C GLU A 30 29.00 -5.40 -10.01
N ARG A 31 28.23 -4.32 -10.16
CA ARG A 31 28.09 -3.26 -9.17
C ARG A 31 27.48 -3.78 -7.87
N ALA A 32 26.41 -4.56 -7.94
CA ALA A 32 25.77 -5.16 -6.77
C ALA A 32 26.70 -6.13 -6.04
N ARG A 33 27.41 -6.98 -6.77
CA ARG A 33 28.39 -7.91 -6.19
C ARG A 33 29.51 -7.20 -5.46
N ASP A 34 30.09 -6.16 -6.08
CA ASP A 34 31.13 -5.32 -5.44
C ASP A 34 30.63 -4.68 -4.16
N LEU A 35 29.40 -4.15 -4.17
CA LEU A 35 28.81 -3.50 -3.01
C LEU A 35 28.57 -4.48 -1.85
N VAL A 36 27.96 -5.64 -2.14
CA VAL A 36 27.64 -6.67 -1.14
C VAL A 36 28.90 -7.23 -0.50
N SER A 37 30.00 -7.42 -1.26
CA SER A 37 31.27 -7.92 -0.75
C SER A 37 31.94 -7.02 0.31
N LYS A 38 31.48 -5.79 0.45
CA LYS A 38 32.01 -4.80 1.41
C LYS A 38 31.21 -4.71 2.70
N MET A 39 30.09 -5.45 2.81
CA MET A 39 29.21 -5.41 3.97
C MET A 39 29.58 -6.46 5.01
N SER A 40 29.46 -6.12 6.30
CA SER A 40 29.43 -7.11 7.37
C SER A 40 28.11 -7.88 7.36
N LEU A 41 28.03 -9.02 8.08
CA LEU A 41 26.81 -9.79 8.21
C LEU A 41 25.66 -8.96 8.80
N GLU A 42 25.94 -8.15 9.81
CA GLU A 42 24.96 -7.27 10.44
C GLU A 42 24.45 -6.19 9.46
N GLU A 43 25.34 -5.59 8.67
CA GLU A 43 24.95 -4.64 7.62
C GLU A 43 24.14 -5.32 6.52
N LYS A 44 24.48 -6.54 6.12
CA LYS A 44 23.73 -7.36 5.18
C LYS A 44 22.30 -7.61 5.70
N ALA A 45 22.17 -8.04 6.94
CA ALA A 45 20.87 -8.30 7.57
C ALA A 45 19.99 -7.07 7.60
N LEU A 46 20.53 -5.88 7.93
CA LEU A 46 19.80 -4.61 7.91
C LEU A 46 19.25 -4.23 6.53
N GLN A 47 19.89 -4.65 5.44
CA GLN A 47 19.47 -4.33 4.07
C GLN A 47 18.45 -5.33 3.49
N LEU A 48 18.15 -6.43 4.21
CA LEU A 48 17.15 -7.44 3.81
C LEU A 48 15.74 -7.14 4.34
N GLY A 49 15.57 -6.06 5.10
CA GLY A 49 14.27 -5.55 5.54
C GLY A 49 13.74 -4.45 4.62
N HIS A 50 12.41 -4.31 4.54
CA HIS A 50 11.77 -3.29 3.69
C HIS A 50 12.09 -1.84 4.09
N ASP A 51 12.40 -1.55 5.35
CA ASP A 51 12.90 -0.24 5.82
C ASP A 51 14.42 -0.32 6.01
N ALA A 52 15.15 -0.39 4.91
CA ALA A 52 16.59 -0.54 4.89
C ALA A 52 17.28 0.76 5.34
N PRO A 53 17.98 0.79 6.49
CA PRO A 53 18.64 1.99 6.99
C PRO A 53 19.80 2.41 6.11
N ALA A 54 20.23 3.67 6.26
CA ALA A 54 21.46 4.15 5.62
C ALA A 54 22.68 3.38 6.12
N LEU A 55 23.64 3.13 5.24
CA LEU A 55 24.98 2.66 5.57
C LEU A 55 26.00 3.74 5.15
N PRO A 56 26.25 4.76 5.99
CA PRO A 56 27.07 5.94 5.60
C PRO A 56 28.48 5.56 5.20
N ARG A 57 29.09 4.53 5.81
CA ARG A 57 30.42 4.03 5.48
C ARG A 57 30.55 3.59 4.02
N LEU A 58 29.48 3.07 3.45
CA LEU A 58 29.38 2.65 2.05
C LEU A 58 28.67 3.70 1.18
N GLY A 59 28.26 4.83 1.75
CA GLY A 59 27.48 5.83 1.03
C GLY A 59 26.16 5.32 0.48
N ILE A 60 25.54 4.36 1.18
CA ILE A 60 24.22 3.84 0.85
C ILE A 60 23.19 4.65 1.62
N PRO A 61 22.27 5.35 0.94
CA PRO A 61 21.19 6.07 1.62
C PRO A 61 20.12 5.12 2.14
N LYS A 62 19.34 5.56 3.13
CA LYS A 62 18.12 4.90 3.57
C LYS A 62 17.20 4.61 2.39
N TYR A 63 16.55 3.46 2.37
CA TYR A 63 15.57 3.15 1.34
C TYR A 63 14.40 2.35 1.90
N ASN A 64 13.18 2.89 1.76
CA ASN A 64 11.99 2.13 2.09
C ASN A 64 11.40 1.51 0.81
N TRP A 65 11.25 0.16 0.82
CA TRP A 65 10.80 -0.63 -0.31
C TRP A 65 9.29 -0.64 -0.47
N TRP A 66 8.54 -0.29 0.57
CA TRP A 66 7.09 -0.36 0.52
C TRP A 66 6.48 0.89 -0.10
N ASN A 67 5.95 0.73 -1.29
CA ASN A 67 5.16 1.73 -1.98
C ASN A 67 4.04 1.04 -2.75
N GLU A 68 2.86 1.63 -2.79
CA GLU A 68 1.67 1.05 -3.40
C GLU A 68 1.14 1.94 -4.52
N GLY A 69 0.67 1.32 -5.61
CA GLY A 69 0.26 2.05 -6.79
C GLY A 69 -0.78 1.31 -7.64
N LEU A 70 -1.76 0.64 -7.01
CA LEU A 70 -2.79 -0.15 -7.71
C LEU A 70 -3.57 0.66 -8.73
N HIS A 71 -3.91 1.91 -8.39
CA HIS A 71 -4.70 2.80 -9.25
C HIS A 71 -4.34 4.28 -9.06
N GLY A 72 -3.09 4.56 -8.73
CA GLY A 72 -2.50 5.86 -8.43
C GLY A 72 -1.45 5.72 -7.33
N VAL A 73 -0.63 6.75 -7.13
CA VAL A 73 0.38 6.76 -6.06
C VAL A 73 -0.31 6.80 -4.70
N ALA A 74 -0.19 5.74 -3.92
CA ALA A 74 -0.89 5.62 -2.65
C ALA A 74 -0.16 6.28 -1.50
N ARG A 75 -0.92 6.80 -0.53
CA ARG A 75 -0.48 7.28 0.80
C ARG A 75 0.71 8.26 0.76
N ALA A 76 0.86 8.95 -0.37
CA ALA A 76 1.93 9.92 -0.60
C ALA A 76 1.40 11.36 -0.78
N GLY A 77 0.26 11.70 -0.20
CA GLY A 77 -0.42 12.98 -0.36
C GLY A 77 -1.19 13.08 -1.67
N ILE A 78 -1.31 14.29 -2.24
CA ILE A 78 -2.07 14.52 -3.47
C ILE A 78 -1.47 13.72 -4.63
N ALA A 79 -2.32 12.97 -5.34
CA ALA A 79 -1.98 12.21 -6.54
C ALA A 79 -3.22 12.03 -7.42
N THR A 80 -3.02 11.75 -8.71
CA THR A 80 -4.10 11.32 -9.59
C THR A 80 -4.61 9.95 -9.16
N VAL A 81 -5.91 9.84 -8.90
CA VAL A 81 -6.58 8.58 -8.56
C VAL A 81 -7.38 8.12 -9.77
N PHE A 82 -7.11 6.90 -10.22
CA PHE A 82 -7.85 6.20 -11.27
C PHE A 82 -8.95 5.34 -10.65
N PRO A 83 -9.90 4.80 -11.46
CA PRO A 83 -10.83 3.78 -10.95
C PRO A 83 -10.08 2.62 -10.30
N GLN A 84 -10.73 1.94 -9.37
CA GLN A 84 -10.17 0.75 -8.74
C GLN A 84 -9.80 -0.31 -9.79
N ALA A 85 -8.82 -1.16 -9.50
CA ALA A 85 -8.25 -2.12 -10.44
C ALA A 85 -9.30 -2.98 -11.14
N ILE A 86 -10.31 -3.46 -10.41
CA ILE A 86 -11.43 -4.25 -10.96
C ILE A 86 -12.22 -3.47 -12.02
N GLY A 87 -12.43 -2.16 -11.81
CA GLY A 87 -13.08 -1.27 -12.79
C GLY A 87 -12.20 -1.01 -14.00
N MET A 88 -10.90 -0.81 -13.79
CA MET A 88 -9.96 -0.63 -14.92
C MET A 88 -9.91 -1.89 -15.81
N ALA A 89 -9.94 -3.08 -15.21
CA ALA A 89 -9.97 -4.34 -15.97
C ALA A 89 -11.24 -4.52 -16.81
N ALA A 90 -12.38 -3.96 -16.36
CA ALA A 90 -13.64 -4.00 -17.11
C ALA A 90 -13.58 -3.27 -18.46
N THR A 91 -12.55 -2.49 -18.73
CA THR A 91 -12.32 -1.86 -20.05
C THR A 91 -11.87 -2.85 -21.12
N TRP A 92 -11.20 -3.94 -20.77
CA TRP A 92 -10.53 -4.89 -21.67
C TRP A 92 -9.49 -4.24 -22.60
N ASP A 93 -9.00 -3.05 -22.22
CA ASP A 93 -8.13 -2.19 -23.04
C ASP A 93 -6.71 -2.16 -22.45
N VAL A 94 -5.83 -2.98 -23.03
CA VAL A 94 -4.43 -3.11 -22.59
C VAL A 94 -3.61 -1.84 -22.82
N ASP A 95 -3.90 -1.11 -23.91
CA ASP A 95 -3.16 0.13 -24.23
C ASP A 95 -3.53 1.24 -23.24
N ARG A 96 -4.82 1.36 -22.91
CA ARG A 96 -5.30 2.29 -21.90
C ARG A 96 -4.71 1.95 -20.52
N MET A 97 -4.64 0.66 -20.17
CA MET A 97 -4.01 0.22 -18.92
C MET A 97 -2.53 0.59 -18.89
N ARG A 98 -1.78 0.35 -19.97
CA ARG A 98 -0.37 0.74 -20.06
C ARG A 98 -0.17 2.24 -19.88
N ASN A 99 -0.99 3.05 -20.58
CA ASN A 99 -0.95 4.51 -20.47
C ASN A 99 -1.30 5.00 -19.04
N THR A 100 -2.22 4.34 -18.37
CA THR A 100 -2.55 4.62 -16.96
C THR A 100 -1.36 4.34 -16.05
N ALA A 101 -0.73 3.18 -16.20
CA ALA A 101 0.44 2.81 -15.42
C ALA A 101 1.67 3.72 -15.71
N ASP A 102 1.80 4.24 -16.93
CA ASP A 102 2.81 5.23 -17.28
C ASP A 102 2.61 6.56 -16.54
N VAL A 103 1.35 7.02 -16.41
CA VAL A 103 1.03 8.18 -15.56
C VAL A 103 1.40 7.90 -14.11
N ILE A 104 1.01 6.75 -13.57
CA ILE A 104 1.31 6.36 -12.18
C ILE A 104 2.83 6.37 -11.93
N SER A 105 3.62 5.77 -12.82
CA SER A 105 5.08 5.75 -12.69
C SER A 105 5.73 7.12 -12.84
N THR A 106 5.15 8.00 -13.67
CA THR A 106 5.56 9.41 -13.77
C THR A 106 5.35 10.13 -12.43
N GLU A 107 4.17 9.96 -11.83
CA GLU A 107 3.86 10.55 -10.53
C GLU A 107 4.73 9.99 -9.39
N PHE A 108 5.07 8.69 -9.42
CA PHE A 108 6.06 8.13 -8.48
C PHE A 108 7.42 8.80 -8.59
N ARG A 109 7.93 9.00 -9.80
CA ARG A 109 9.20 9.72 -10.03
C ARG A 109 9.11 11.15 -9.55
N ALA A 110 8.03 11.87 -9.88
CA ALA A 110 7.82 13.25 -9.45
C ALA A 110 7.81 13.38 -7.93
N LYS A 111 7.08 12.49 -7.24
CA LYS A 111 7.00 12.48 -5.77
C LYS A 111 8.30 12.05 -5.10
N TYR A 112 9.04 11.13 -5.70
CA TYR A 112 10.39 10.80 -5.24
C TYR A 112 11.32 12.03 -5.32
N LEU A 113 11.29 12.77 -6.43
CA LEU A 113 12.07 14.00 -6.58
C LEU A 113 11.66 15.09 -5.58
N GLU A 114 10.38 15.20 -5.27
CA GLU A 114 9.85 16.16 -4.31
C GLU A 114 10.29 15.86 -2.86
N ARG A 115 10.43 14.58 -2.50
CA ARG A 115 10.50 14.14 -1.09
C ARG A 115 11.76 13.34 -0.74
N ARG A 116 12.61 12.99 -1.71
CA ARG A 116 13.85 12.27 -1.42
C ARG A 116 14.75 13.08 -0.48
N HIS A 117 15.51 12.39 0.34
CA HIS A 117 16.53 12.99 1.16
C HIS A 117 17.68 13.57 0.30
N PRO A 118 18.48 14.50 0.82
CA PRO A 118 19.61 15.09 0.08
C PRO A 118 20.63 14.05 -0.41
N ASP A 119 20.79 12.95 0.32
CA ASP A 119 21.66 11.81 -0.06
C ASP A 119 21.01 10.85 -1.07
N GLY A 120 19.75 11.08 -1.49
CA GLY A 120 18.98 10.23 -2.38
C GLY A 120 18.16 9.16 -1.67
N GLY A 121 18.09 9.18 -0.34
CA GLY A 121 17.27 8.27 0.44
C GLY A 121 15.78 8.51 0.31
N SER A 122 14.97 7.51 0.70
CA SER A 122 13.51 7.60 0.70
C SER A 122 12.89 7.01 1.96
N ASP A 123 11.82 7.63 2.42
CA ASP A 123 10.97 7.14 3.50
C ASP A 123 9.82 6.27 2.98
N PHE A 124 9.03 5.79 3.90
CA PHE A 124 7.81 5.02 3.68
C PHE A 124 6.87 5.70 2.68
N TYR A 125 6.42 4.98 1.66
CA TYR A 125 5.62 5.48 0.53
C TYR A 125 6.26 6.61 -0.31
N ARG A 126 7.60 6.71 -0.30
CA ARG A 126 8.34 7.75 -1.04
C ARG A 126 9.40 7.18 -1.99
N GLY A 127 9.46 5.85 -2.12
CA GLY A 127 10.38 5.14 -3.00
C GLY A 127 9.83 4.90 -4.42
N LEU A 128 10.54 4.05 -5.16
CA LEU A 128 10.25 3.73 -6.57
C LEU A 128 9.97 2.24 -6.81
N THR A 129 9.87 1.45 -5.74
CA THR A 129 9.49 0.03 -5.79
C THR A 129 8.01 -0.09 -5.49
N VAL A 130 7.20 -0.37 -6.51
CA VAL A 130 5.73 -0.32 -6.45
C VAL A 130 5.18 -1.73 -6.29
N TRP A 131 4.51 -2.01 -5.18
CA TRP A 131 3.96 -3.34 -4.87
C TRP A 131 2.59 -3.54 -5.53
N SER A 132 2.62 -3.52 -6.84
CA SER A 132 1.47 -3.66 -7.75
C SER A 132 1.95 -4.24 -9.08
N PRO A 133 1.14 -4.99 -9.82
CA PRO A 133 -0.30 -5.23 -9.67
C PRO A 133 -0.67 -6.43 -8.78
N ASN A 134 -1.94 -6.50 -8.34
CA ASN A 134 -2.51 -7.68 -7.72
C ASN A 134 -3.09 -8.61 -8.80
N LEU A 135 -2.48 -9.78 -8.99
CA LEU A 135 -2.84 -10.76 -10.01
C LEU A 135 -3.67 -11.94 -9.48
N ASN A 136 -4.07 -11.90 -8.22
CA ASN A 136 -4.87 -12.97 -7.65
C ASN A 136 -6.23 -13.04 -8.34
N ILE A 137 -6.72 -14.27 -8.55
CA ILE A 137 -8.01 -14.51 -9.18
C ILE A 137 -9.13 -14.32 -8.16
N PHE A 138 -10.09 -13.45 -8.46
CA PHE A 138 -11.21 -13.15 -7.58
C PHE A 138 -12.27 -14.28 -7.66
N ARG A 139 -12.10 -15.33 -6.87
CA ARG A 139 -12.98 -16.53 -6.87
C ARG A 139 -14.00 -16.53 -5.74
N ASP A 140 -13.61 -16.07 -4.55
CA ASP A 140 -14.46 -16.12 -3.36
C ASP A 140 -15.00 -14.73 -3.03
N PRO A 141 -16.32 -14.50 -3.03
CA PRO A 141 -16.92 -13.21 -2.73
C PRO A 141 -16.70 -12.76 -1.28
N ARG A 142 -16.28 -13.67 -0.39
CA ARG A 142 -15.91 -13.36 1.00
C ARG A 142 -14.50 -12.78 1.14
N TRP A 143 -13.72 -12.81 0.06
CA TRP A 143 -12.39 -12.21 0.08
C TRP A 143 -12.45 -10.68 0.05
N GLY A 144 -11.92 -10.02 1.09
CA GLY A 144 -12.00 -8.57 1.29
C GLY A 144 -11.20 -7.70 0.31
N ARG A 145 -10.37 -8.31 -0.57
CA ARG A 145 -9.46 -7.61 -1.48
C ARG A 145 -9.79 -7.78 -2.97
N GLY A 146 -11.01 -8.24 -3.29
CA GLY A 146 -11.42 -8.47 -4.68
C GLY A 146 -11.31 -7.24 -5.59
N GLN A 147 -11.61 -6.04 -5.07
CA GLN A 147 -11.52 -4.78 -5.80
C GLN A 147 -10.08 -4.40 -6.24
N GLU A 148 -9.05 -4.98 -5.60
CA GLU A 148 -7.65 -4.77 -5.96
C GLU A 148 -7.22 -5.56 -7.20
N THR A 149 -8.03 -6.52 -7.66
CA THR A 149 -7.70 -7.48 -8.71
C THR A 149 -8.27 -7.08 -10.08
N TYR A 150 -7.88 -7.83 -11.09
CA TYR A 150 -8.42 -7.69 -12.45
C TYR A 150 -9.57 -8.65 -12.75
N GLY A 151 -10.12 -9.34 -11.73
CA GLY A 151 -11.29 -10.20 -11.84
C GLY A 151 -10.98 -11.69 -11.76
N GLU A 152 -11.86 -12.49 -12.34
CA GLU A 152 -11.85 -13.95 -12.22
C GLU A 152 -11.16 -14.68 -13.38
N ASP A 153 -10.93 -14.00 -14.51
CA ASP A 153 -10.35 -14.61 -15.69
C ASP A 153 -8.82 -14.54 -15.69
N PRO A 154 -8.09 -15.68 -15.72
CA PRO A 154 -6.64 -15.70 -15.68
C PRO A 154 -5.96 -15.09 -16.90
N TYR A 155 -6.57 -15.22 -18.10
CA TYR A 155 -6.01 -14.67 -19.32
C TYR A 155 -6.13 -13.14 -19.34
N LEU A 156 -7.31 -12.60 -19.07
CA LEU A 156 -7.53 -11.14 -18.95
C LEU A 156 -6.59 -10.56 -17.89
N THR A 157 -6.52 -11.20 -16.70
CA THR A 157 -5.62 -10.76 -15.62
C THR A 157 -4.17 -10.72 -16.08
N GLY A 158 -3.72 -11.72 -16.84
CA GLY A 158 -2.37 -11.77 -17.40
C GLY A 158 -2.12 -10.64 -18.41
N ARG A 159 -3.04 -10.40 -19.36
CA ARG A 159 -2.88 -9.34 -20.40
C ARG A 159 -2.88 -7.94 -19.79
N ILE A 160 -3.81 -7.64 -18.90
CA ILE A 160 -3.90 -6.36 -18.19
C ILE A 160 -2.68 -6.19 -17.26
N GLY A 161 -2.27 -7.25 -16.56
CA GLY A 161 -1.08 -7.25 -15.69
C GLY A 161 0.21 -6.93 -16.45
N ILE A 162 0.42 -7.51 -17.63
CA ILE A 162 1.57 -7.21 -18.50
C ILE A 162 1.57 -5.73 -18.90
N ALA A 163 0.43 -5.21 -19.33
CA ALA A 163 0.29 -3.82 -19.74
C ALA A 163 0.61 -2.86 -18.58
N PHE A 164 0.09 -3.15 -17.40
CA PHE A 164 0.34 -2.37 -16.19
C PHE A 164 1.83 -2.38 -15.80
N ILE A 165 2.46 -3.56 -15.80
CA ILE A 165 3.88 -3.71 -15.48
C ILE A 165 4.75 -2.93 -16.46
N ARG A 166 4.48 -3.04 -17.77
CA ARG A 166 5.24 -2.30 -18.79
C ARG A 166 5.11 -0.79 -18.63
N GLY A 167 3.90 -0.29 -18.30
CA GLY A 167 3.70 1.13 -18.01
C GLY A 167 4.42 1.59 -16.76
N LEU A 168 4.45 0.77 -15.69
CA LEU A 168 5.20 1.08 -14.48
C LEU A 168 6.71 1.06 -14.71
N GLN A 169 7.25 0.03 -15.36
CA GLN A 169 8.70 -0.15 -15.51
C GLN A 169 9.30 0.72 -16.62
N GLY A 170 8.48 1.16 -17.59
CA GLY A 170 8.93 1.91 -18.77
C GLY A 170 9.68 1.03 -19.77
N ASP A 171 10.18 1.66 -20.84
CA ASP A 171 10.81 0.98 -21.97
C ASP A 171 12.34 1.22 -22.06
N ASP A 172 12.94 1.89 -21.08
CA ASP A 172 14.38 2.11 -21.09
C ASP A 172 15.12 0.77 -20.87
N PRO A 173 16.06 0.37 -21.74
CA PRO A 173 16.71 -0.93 -21.66
C PRO A 173 17.63 -1.07 -20.45
N LYS A 174 18.11 0.04 -19.90
CA LYS A 174 19.05 0.06 -18.77
C LYS A 174 18.37 0.33 -17.44
N TYR A 175 17.39 1.24 -17.42
CA TYR A 175 16.79 1.74 -16.20
C TYR A 175 15.31 1.44 -16.12
N TYR A 176 14.85 1.05 -14.95
CA TYR A 176 13.41 1.04 -14.64
C TYR A 176 12.92 2.44 -14.28
N LYS A 177 11.77 2.83 -14.83
CA LYS A 177 11.06 4.04 -14.40
C LYS A 177 10.56 3.91 -12.97
N THR A 178 9.91 2.77 -12.66
CA THR A 178 9.65 2.23 -11.32
C THR A 178 9.79 0.71 -11.38
N ILE A 179 9.86 0.03 -10.25
CA ILE A 179 9.80 -1.43 -10.21
C ILE A 179 8.37 -1.84 -9.91
N ALA A 180 7.80 -2.69 -10.77
CA ALA A 180 6.52 -3.34 -10.53
C ALA A 180 6.72 -4.64 -9.74
N THR A 181 5.73 -5.01 -8.91
CA THR A 181 5.72 -6.24 -8.13
C THR A 181 4.42 -7.00 -8.36
N SER A 182 4.46 -8.15 -9.01
CA SER A 182 3.29 -9.02 -9.15
C SER A 182 2.98 -9.72 -7.84
N LYS A 183 1.73 -9.56 -7.36
CA LYS A 183 1.32 -10.07 -6.05
C LYS A 183 -0.06 -10.71 -6.10
N HIS A 184 -0.36 -11.59 -5.17
CA HIS A 184 0.46 -12.26 -4.15
C HIS A 184 0.68 -13.70 -4.60
N PHE A 185 1.91 -14.13 -4.75
CA PHE A 185 2.28 -15.41 -5.38
C PHE A 185 2.30 -16.55 -4.36
N ALA A 186 1.39 -17.51 -4.41
CA ALA A 186 0.24 -17.68 -5.25
C ALA A 186 -0.94 -18.24 -4.42
N VAL A 187 -2.10 -18.40 -5.08
CA VAL A 187 -3.30 -19.03 -4.49
C VAL A 187 -3.86 -18.23 -3.30
N HIS A 188 -4.09 -16.94 -3.46
CA HIS A 188 -4.61 -16.04 -2.42
C HIS A 188 -5.93 -15.42 -2.88
N SER A 189 -7.05 -15.95 -2.39
CA SER A 189 -8.41 -15.43 -2.62
C SER A 189 -9.44 -16.03 -1.67
N GLY A 190 -8.99 -16.51 -0.51
CA GLY A 190 -9.85 -17.09 0.51
C GLY A 190 -10.52 -16.04 1.41
N PRO A 191 -11.37 -16.49 2.37
CA PRO A 191 -11.99 -15.60 3.33
C PRO A 191 -10.97 -14.78 4.12
N GLU A 192 -11.21 -13.49 4.29
CA GLU A 192 -10.29 -12.55 4.94
C GLU A 192 -9.89 -12.96 6.35
N SER A 193 -10.82 -13.57 7.11
CA SER A 193 -10.58 -14.06 8.48
C SER A 193 -9.46 -15.11 8.59
N ASN A 194 -9.15 -15.80 7.49
CA ASN A 194 -8.17 -16.89 7.46
C ASN A 194 -6.84 -16.50 6.81
N ARG A 195 -6.70 -15.28 6.30
CA ARG A 195 -5.58 -14.80 5.48
C ARG A 195 -4.20 -15.22 5.99
N HIS A 196 -3.97 -15.21 7.31
CA HIS A 196 -2.67 -15.46 7.92
C HIS A 196 -2.42 -16.91 8.34
N ARG A 197 -3.40 -17.81 8.20
CA ARG A 197 -3.31 -19.19 8.69
C ARG A 197 -3.94 -20.21 7.75
N GLU A 198 -4.44 -19.77 6.61
CA GLU A 198 -5.03 -20.67 5.63
C GLU A 198 -3.95 -21.55 5.00
N ASP A 199 -4.27 -22.84 4.85
CA ASP A 199 -3.46 -23.76 4.06
C ASP A 199 -4.34 -24.29 2.92
N VAL A 200 -3.99 -23.93 1.70
CA VAL A 200 -4.78 -24.27 0.51
C VAL A 200 -4.18 -25.45 -0.25
N TYR A 201 -5.06 -26.36 -0.69
CA TYR A 201 -4.69 -27.56 -1.43
C TYR A 201 -5.33 -27.55 -2.84
N PRO A 202 -4.87 -26.66 -3.75
CA PRO A 202 -5.37 -26.69 -5.12
C PRO A 202 -4.96 -27.99 -5.79
N SER A 203 -5.83 -28.49 -6.70
CA SER A 203 -5.37 -29.53 -7.62
C SER A 203 -4.26 -28.98 -8.53
N LEU A 204 -3.44 -29.84 -9.12
CA LEU A 204 -2.46 -29.39 -10.12
C LEU A 204 -3.15 -28.73 -11.30
N HIS A 205 -4.33 -29.22 -11.70
CA HIS A 205 -5.12 -28.61 -12.75
C HIS A 205 -5.52 -27.17 -12.38
N ASP A 206 -6.09 -26.96 -11.21
CA ASP A 206 -6.51 -25.61 -10.77
C ASP A 206 -5.31 -24.67 -10.63
N LEU A 207 -4.17 -25.20 -10.15
CA LEU A 207 -2.95 -24.41 -10.01
C LEU A 207 -2.45 -23.91 -11.38
N GLU A 208 -2.32 -24.84 -12.36
CA GLU A 208 -1.77 -24.57 -13.69
C GLU A 208 -2.73 -23.80 -14.61
N ASP A 209 -4.04 -24.00 -14.47
CA ASP A 209 -5.06 -23.40 -15.32
C ASP A 209 -5.59 -22.06 -14.78
N THR A 210 -5.66 -21.90 -13.46
CA THR A 210 -6.31 -20.75 -12.84
C THR A 210 -5.32 -19.84 -12.10
N TYR A 211 -4.48 -20.38 -11.21
CA TYR A 211 -3.70 -19.52 -10.30
C TYR A 211 -2.36 -19.05 -10.84
N LEU A 212 -1.67 -19.87 -11.62
CA LEU A 212 -0.34 -19.55 -12.14
C LEU A 212 -0.30 -18.80 -13.47
N PRO A 213 -1.27 -18.89 -14.39
CA PRO A 213 -1.12 -18.34 -15.74
C PRO A 213 -0.84 -16.84 -15.78
N ALA A 214 -1.51 -16.03 -14.95
CA ALA A 214 -1.28 -14.59 -14.91
C ALA A 214 0.13 -14.25 -14.39
N PHE A 215 0.62 -14.95 -13.37
CA PHE A 215 1.99 -14.77 -12.88
C PHE A 215 3.01 -15.19 -13.92
N ARG A 216 2.83 -16.37 -14.55
CA ARG A 216 3.70 -16.82 -15.65
C ARG A 216 3.78 -15.78 -16.76
N ALA A 217 2.65 -15.27 -17.22
CA ALA A 217 2.59 -14.27 -18.27
C ALA A 217 3.33 -12.97 -17.89
N THR A 218 3.16 -12.49 -16.65
CA THR A 218 3.84 -11.27 -16.20
C THR A 218 5.35 -11.46 -16.00
N VAL A 219 5.81 -12.66 -15.68
CA VAL A 219 7.25 -13.00 -15.63
C VAL A 219 7.83 -13.16 -17.04
N THR A 220 7.23 -14.04 -17.86
CA THR A 220 7.83 -14.44 -19.16
C THR A 220 7.67 -13.39 -20.24
N GLU A 221 6.53 -12.66 -20.28
CA GLU A 221 6.23 -11.63 -21.26
C GLU A 221 6.33 -10.22 -20.68
N GLY A 222 5.78 -9.99 -19.48
CA GLY A 222 5.79 -8.68 -18.81
C GLY A 222 7.16 -8.28 -18.26
N LYS A 223 8.07 -9.24 -18.07
CA LYS A 223 9.40 -9.03 -17.50
C LYS A 223 9.35 -8.27 -16.17
N VAL A 224 8.40 -8.65 -15.31
CA VAL A 224 8.25 -8.05 -13.98
C VAL A 224 9.54 -8.17 -13.18
N ALA A 225 9.94 -7.12 -12.50
CA ALA A 225 11.21 -7.07 -11.76
C ALA A 225 11.10 -7.56 -10.32
N SER A 226 9.89 -7.70 -9.78
CA SER A 226 9.64 -8.20 -8.43
C SER A 226 8.39 -9.07 -8.36
N ILE A 227 8.42 -10.04 -7.43
CA ILE A 227 7.28 -10.88 -7.04
C ILE A 227 7.08 -10.74 -5.54
N MET A 228 5.84 -10.74 -5.07
CA MET A 228 5.52 -10.78 -3.65
C MET A 228 4.93 -12.13 -3.29
N CYS A 229 5.57 -12.85 -2.36
CA CYS A 229 5.05 -14.11 -1.85
C CYS A 229 3.92 -13.89 -0.84
N VAL A 230 3.04 -14.87 -0.74
CA VAL A 230 1.71 -14.80 -0.13
C VAL A 230 1.71 -15.10 1.38
N TYR A 231 0.64 -14.70 2.07
CA TYR A 231 0.44 -14.98 3.49
C TYR A 231 0.18 -16.44 3.84
N ASN A 232 -0.62 -17.13 3.01
CA ASN A 232 -1.12 -18.48 3.27
C ASN A 232 -0.08 -19.56 2.93
N ALA A 233 -0.32 -20.77 3.41
CA ALA A 233 0.39 -21.96 2.96
C ALA A 233 -0.25 -22.54 1.69
N VAL A 234 0.54 -23.29 0.93
CA VAL A 234 0.10 -24.11 -0.20
C VAL A 234 0.70 -25.50 -0.02
N TRP A 235 -0.16 -26.50 0.05
CA TRP A 235 0.23 -27.91 0.30
C TRP A 235 1.06 -28.10 1.58
N GLY A 236 0.64 -27.46 2.67
CA GLY A 236 1.31 -27.54 3.97
C GLY A 236 2.57 -26.69 4.12
N VAL A 237 3.01 -25.94 3.08
CA VAL A 237 4.22 -25.15 3.10
C VAL A 237 3.88 -23.66 2.97
N PRO A 238 4.34 -22.77 3.90
CA PRO A 238 4.13 -21.34 3.79
C PRO A 238 4.58 -20.79 2.43
N GLY A 239 3.75 -19.98 1.78
CA GLY A 239 4.04 -19.50 0.42
C GLY A 239 5.40 -18.82 0.27
N CYS A 240 5.84 -18.08 1.31
CA CYS A 240 7.16 -17.46 1.33
C CYS A 240 8.34 -18.44 1.57
N ALA A 241 8.06 -19.69 1.93
CA ALA A 241 9.06 -20.75 2.10
C ALA A 241 8.83 -21.94 1.15
N ASN A 242 7.95 -21.78 0.14
CA ASN A 242 7.56 -22.85 -0.75
C ASN A 242 8.49 -22.94 -1.97
N ALA A 243 9.47 -23.86 -1.90
CA ALA A 243 10.43 -24.09 -2.97
C ALA A 243 9.77 -24.51 -4.30
N VAL A 244 8.64 -25.21 -4.28
CA VAL A 244 7.92 -25.59 -5.50
C VAL A 244 7.43 -24.34 -6.23
N LEU A 245 6.86 -23.39 -5.52
CA LEU A 245 6.41 -22.15 -6.13
C LEU A 245 7.58 -21.25 -6.54
N GLN A 246 8.53 -21.00 -5.63
CA GLN A 246 9.54 -19.96 -5.82
C GLN A 246 10.77 -20.43 -6.61
N GLU A 247 11.29 -21.63 -6.34
CA GLU A 247 12.48 -22.12 -7.04
C GLU A 247 12.08 -22.92 -8.30
N HIS A 248 11.08 -23.80 -8.20
CA HIS A 248 10.72 -24.64 -9.34
C HIS A 248 9.97 -23.83 -10.41
N TYR A 249 8.75 -23.34 -10.11
CA TYR A 249 7.97 -22.60 -11.11
C TYR A 249 8.60 -21.26 -11.47
N LEU A 250 8.85 -20.41 -10.46
CA LEU A 250 9.23 -19.02 -10.69
C LEU A 250 10.64 -18.90 -11.28
N ARG A 251 11.65 -19.51 -10.63
CA ARG A 251 13.06 -19.37 -11.04
C ARG A 251 13.45 -20.27 -12.18
N ARG A 252 13.23 -21.58 -12.03
CA ARG A 252 13.70 -22.56 -12.99
C ARG A 252 12.86 -22.57 -14.26
N ASP A 253 11.55 -22.70 -14.16
CA ASP A 253 10.69 -22.93 -15.32
C ASP A 253 10.34 -21.62 -16.05
N TRP A 254 10.13 -20.51 -15.34
CA TRP A 254 9.81 -19.23 -15.97
C TRP A 254 11.01 -18.30 -16.11
N GLY A 255 12.16 -18.63 -15.54
CA GLY A 255 13.42 -17.88 -15.67
C GLY A 255 13.39 -16.51 -15.00
N PHE A 256 12.67 -16.35 -13.89
CA PHE A 256 12.60 -15.09 -13.15
C PHE A 256 13.96 -14.66 -12.60
N GLN A 257 14.39 -13.45 -12.92
CA GLN A 257 15.69 -12.91 -12.51
C GLN A 257 15.58 -11.82 -11.42
N GLY A 258 14.39 -11.32 -11.13
CA GLY A 258 14.17 -10.27 -10.14
C GLY A 258 14.25 -10.77 -8.68
N TYR A 259 13.77 -9.98 -7.75
CA TYR A 259 13.71 -10.32 -6.32
C TYR A 259 12.31 -10.72 -5.88
N VAL A 260 12.24 -11.51 -4.80
CA VAL A 260 10.99 -11.89 -4.14
C VAL A 260 10.90 -11.18 -2.78
N VAL A 261 9.85 -10.40 -2.58
CA VAL A 261 9.54 -9.77 -1.30
C VAL A 261 8.41 -10.54 -0.59
N SER A 262 8.46 -10.65 0.74
CA SER A 262 7.31 -11.15 1.49
C SER A 262 6.19 -10.12 1.53
N ASP A 263 4.93 -10.55 1.55
CA ASP A 263 3.86 -9.67 2.03
C ASP A 263 4.11 -9.30 3.51
N CYS A 264 3.58 -8.16 3.95
CA CYS A 264 3.93 -7.61 5.26
C CYS A 264 3.43 -8.50 6.40
N GLY A 265 4.40 -9.02 7.18
CA GLY A 265 4.15 -10.02 8.21
C GLY A 265 4.08 -11.47 7.70
N ALA A 266 4.14 -11.74 6.39
CA ALA A 266 4.07 -13.10 5.87
C ALA A 266 5.29 -13.95 6.25
N ALA A 267 6.47 -13.35 6.34
CA ALA A 267 7.66 -14.03 6.85
C ALA A 267 7.47 -14.49 8.32
N ALA A 268 6.84 -13.65 9.14
CA ALA A 268 6.52 -14.01 10.51
C ALA A 268 5.45 -15.11 10.62
N ASN A 269 4.52 -15.22 9.66
CA ASN A 269 3.54 -16.30 9.64
C ASN A 269 4.19 -17.68 9.62
N ILE A 270 5.42 -17.81 9.09
CA ILE A 270 6.12 -19.11 9.00
C ILE A 270 6.34 -19.71 10.40
N TYR A 271 6.67 -18.91 11.41
CA TYR A 271 7.02 -19.38 12.76
C TYR A 271 5.99 -19.01 13.84
N ARG A 272 5.10 -18.07 13.60
CA ARG A 272 4.11 -17.64 14.60
C ARG A 272 3.10 -18.76 14.89
N LYS A 273 2.86 -19.04 16.19
CA LYS A 273 1.93 -20.07 16.66
C LYS A 273 0.46 -19.78 16.35
N ASP A 274 0.10 -18.51 16.23
CA ASP A 274 -1.24 -18.03 15.88
C ASP A 274 -1.43 -17.87 14.35
N ALA A 275 -0.43 -18.25 13.57
CA ALA A 275 -0.44 -18.25 12.11
C ALA A 275 -0.19 -19.67 11.56
N LEU A 276 0.83 -19.87 10.74
CA LEU A 276 1.11 -21.17 10.09
C LEU A 276 1.91 -22.14 10.96
N ALA A 277 2.72 -21.63 11.92
CA ALA A 277 3.52 -22.42 12.86
C ALA A 277 4.36 -23.54 12.20
N TYR A 278 4.91 -23.28 11.02
CA TYR A 278 5.66 -24.25 10.23
C TYR A 278 7.04 -24.56 10.82
N THR A 279 7.68 -23.55 11.45
CA THR A 279 8.93 -23.71 12.19
C THR A 279 8.75 -23.39 13.67
N ASN A 280 9.69 -23.81 14.51
CA ASN A 280 9.58 -23.61 15.95
C ASN A 280 10.08 -22.24 16.42
N THR A 281 11.05 -21.67 15.70
CA THR A 281 11.70 -20.41 16.06
C THR A 281 11.72 -19.41 14.91
N ALA A 282 11.86 -18.13 15.23
CA ALA A 282 11.96 -17.08 14.23
C ALA A 282 13.19 -17.19 13.34
N PRO A 283 14.42 -17.50 13.84
CA PRO A 283 15.58 -17.74 12.98
C PRO A 283 15.36 -18.89 11.99
N GLU A 284 14.76 -20.02 12.41
CA GLU A 284 14.41 -21.13 11.49
C GLU A 284 13.41 -20.70 10.42
N GLY A 285 12.38 -19.92 10.82
CA GLY A 285 11.36 -19.42 9.89
C GLY A 285 11.93 -18.47 8.83
N VAL A 286 12.77 -17.54 9.25
CA VAL A 286 13.48 -16.62 8.36
C VAL A 286 14.39 -17.39 7.41
N ALA A 287 15.17 -18.37 7.93
CA ALA A 287 16.03 -19.23 7.11
C ALA A 287 15.22 -20.01 6.07
N ALA A 288 14.09 -20.61 6.47
CA ALA A 288 13.19 -21.32 5.55
C ALA A 288 12.71 -20.43 4.41
N GLY A 289 12.39 -19.16 4.67
CA GLY A 289 12.03 -18.21 3.62
C GLY A 289 13.18 -17.94 2.64
N PHE A 290 14.34 -17.54 3.13
CA PHE A 290 15.49 -17.16 2.28
C PHE A 290 16.07 -18.34 1.50
N GLU A 291 16.24 -19.51 2.11
CA GLU A 291 16.78 -20.68 1.42
C GLU A 291 15.82 -21.20 0.34
N ASN A 292 14.53 -20.89 0.41
CA ASN A 292 13.52 -21.28 -0.58
C ASN A 292 13.07 -20.14 -1.51
N GLY A 293 13.86 -19.06 -1.63
CA GLY A 293 13.70 -18.10 -2.73
C GLY A 293 13.21 -16.69 -2.36
N MET A 294 12.82 -16.42 -1.11
CA MET A 294 12.55 -15.06 -0.63
C MET A 294 13.84 -14.24 -0.56
N ASP A 295 13.79 -12.96 -0.95
CA ASP A 295 14.95 -12.07 -0.98
C ASP A 295 14.80 -10.84 -0.06
N LEU A 296 13.58 -10.45 0.32
CA LEU A 296 13.29 -9.25 1.10
C LEU A 296 12.14 -9.50 2.07
N ILE A 297 12.28 -9.08 3.32
CA ILE A 297 11.23 -9.18 4.32
C ILE A 297 10.48 -7.85 4.43
N CYS A 298 9.14 -7.88 4.31
CA CYS A 298 8.29 -6.84 4.89
C CYS A 298 7.92 -7.25 6.32
N GLY A 299 8.51 -6.59 7.32
CA GLY A 299 8.30 -6.90 8.73
C GLY A 299 6.87 -6.68 9.22
N ASP A 300 6.58 -7.15 10.43
CA ASP A 300 5.28 -6.96 11.07
C ASP A 300 5.19 -5.57 11.73
N TYR A 301 4.35 -4.71 11.20
CA TYR A 301 4.12 -3.36 11.73
C TYR A 301 3.38 -3.30 13.06
N ARG A 302 2.64 -4.34 13.40
CA ARG A 302 1.72 -4.33 14.54
C ARG A 302 2.41 -4.15 15.88
N ASN A 303 3.70 -4.46 15.95
CA ASN A 303 4.50 -4.37 17.16
C ASN A 303 5.61 -3.31 17.13
N GLY A 304 5.74 -2.54 16.06
CA GLY A 304 6.68 -1.40 15.96
C GLY A 304 8.17 -1.77 16.01
N MET A 305 8.50 -3.05 16.07
CA MET A 305 9.87 -3.56 16.05
C MET A 305 9.96 -4.75 15.09
N THR A 306 10.75 -4.62 14.05
CA THR A 306 11.16 -5.75 13.24
C THR A 306 12.42 -6.33 13.88
N THR A 307 12.35 -7.54 14.43
CA THR A 307 13.52 -8.31 14.88
C THR A 307 14.12 -9.10 13.73
N ASP A 308 13.74 -8.79 12.49
CA ASP A 308 14.16 -9.54 11.31
C ASP A 308 15.67 -9.53 11.11
N PRO A 309 16.42 -8.40 11.26
CA PRO A 309 17.87 -8.40 11.14
C PRO A 309 18.56 -9.30 12.17
N GLU A 310 18.10 -9.27 13.43
CA GLU A 310 18.64 -10.11 14.51
C GLU A 310 18.36 -11.59 14.24
N ASN A 311 17.17 -11.93 13.72
CA ASN A 311 16.79 -13.29 13.36
C ASN A 311 17.63 -13.80 12.16
N ILE A 312 17.93 -12.95 11.17
CA ILE A 312 18.81 -13.29 10.04
C ILE A 312 20.22 -13.62 10.56
N VAL A 313 20.79 -12.72 11.38
CA VAL A 313 22.13 -12.94 11.97
C VAL A 313 22.16 -14.21 12.82
N ALA A 314 21.13 -14.45 13.63
CA ALA A 314 21.01 -15.65 14.46
C ALA A 314 20.91 -16.93 13.59
N ALA A 315 20.14 -16.89 12.51
CA ALA A 315 19.99 -18.00 11.59
C ALA A 315 21.32 -18.36 10.92
N VAL A 316 22.11 -17.36 10.49
CA VAL A 316 23.44 -17.60 9.89
C VAL A 316 24.39 -18.18 10.92
N LYS A 317 24.46 -17.61 12.13
CA LYS A 317 25.34 -18.11 13.21
C LYS A 317 24.97 -19.52 13.67
N ALA A 318 23.70 -19.89 13.60
CA ALA A 318 23.22 -21.24 13.90
C ALA A 318 23.40 -22.24 12.74
N GLY A 319 23.81 -21.80 11.56
CA GLY A 319 23.96 -22.64 10.38
C GLY A 319 22.66 -23.03 9.68
N HIS A 320 21.53 -22.38 10.03
CA HIS A 320 20.24 -22.57 9.36
C HIS A 320 20.15 -21.83 8.02
N LEU A 321 20.85 -20.70 7.89
CA LEU A 321 20.90 -19.86 6.70
C LEU A 321 22.36 -19.70 6.24
N SER A 322 22.62 -19.91 4.96
CA SER A 322 23.97 -19.70 4.42
C SER A 322 24.23 -18.21 4.13
N GLU A 323 25.44 -17.73 4.41
CA GLU A 323 25.81 -16.35 4.03
C GLU A 323 25.79 -16.16 2.51
N ALA A 324 26.04 -17.22 1.74
CA ALA A 324 25.90 -17.19 0.29
C ALA A 324 24.47 -16.92 -0.19
N THR A 325 23.47 -17.43 0.53
CA THR A 325 22.06 -17.12 0.27
C THR A 325 21.74 -15.65 0.60
N VAL A 326 22.24 -15.14 1.71
CA VAL A 326 22.15 -13.72 2.09
C VAL A 326 22.76 -12.83 0.99
N ASP A 327 23.95 -13.15 0.52
CA ASP A 327 24.65 -12.41 -0.54
C ASP A 327 23.89 -12.44 -1.86
N ARG A 328 23.35 -13.59 -2.26
CA ARG A 328 22.54 -13.75 -3.46
C ARG A 328 21.28 -12.87 -3.42
N SER A 329 20.58 -12.85 -2.29
CA SER A 329 19.38 -12.00 -2.10
C SER A 329 19.72 -10.52 -2.17
N LEU A 330 20.77 -10.09 -1.48
CA LEU A 330 21.24 -8.68 -1.54
C LEU A 330 21.71 -8.27 -2.93
N GLN A 331 22.38 -9.14 -3.68
CA GLN A 331 22.78 -8.83 -5.05
C GLN A 331 21.54 -8.51 -5.91
N ARG A 332 20.48 -9.30 -5.84
CA ARG A 332 19.20 -9.03 -6.55
C ARG A 332 18.57 -7.69 -6.13
N LEU A 333 18.59 -7.39 -4.84
CA LEU A 333 18.04 -6.15 -4.30
C LEU A 333 18.85 -4.93 -4.76
N PHE A 334 20.18 -5.01 -4.70
CA PHE A 334 21.03 -3.90 -5.15
C PHE A 334 21.03 -3.75 -6.67
N GLU A 335 20.94 -4.84 -7.45
CA GLU A 335 20.70 -4.74 -8.90
C GLU A 335 19.43 -3.96 -9.21
N ALA A 336 18.34 -4.23 -8.48
CA ALA A 336 17.08 -3.51 -8.63
C ALA A 336 17.23 -2.00 -8.33
N ARG A 337 17.90 -1.63 -7.21
CA ARG A 337 18.18 -0.23 -6.87
C ARG A 337 19.12 0.45 -7.87
N ILE A 338 20.10 -0.25 -8.39
CA ILE A 338 21.02 0.24 -9.43
C ILE A 338 20.25 0.50 -10.73
N ARG A 339 19.34 -0.40 -11.12
CA ARG A 339 18.49 -0.21 -12.30
C ARG A 339 17.43 0.88 -12.14
N LEU A 340 17.14 1.32 -10.92
CA LEU A 340 16.39 2.56 -10.67
C LEU A 340 17.24 3.83 -10.83
N GLY A 341 18.57 3.69 -11.00
CA GLY A 341 19.52 4.77 -11.12
C GLY A 341 19.93 5.40 -9.78
N LEU A 342 19.62 4.77 -8.63
CA LEU A 342 19.80 5.36 -7.31
C LEU A 342 21.27 5.51 -6.89
N PHE A 343 22.20 4.87 -7.60
CA PHE A 343 23.65 4.94 -7.36
C PHE A 343 24.42 5.66 -8.47
N ASP A 344 23.69 6.26 -9.41
CA ASP A 344 24.30 6.96 -10.53
C ASP A 344 24.44 8.47 -10.22
N PRO A 345 25.45 9.15 -10.79
CA PRO A 345 25.66 10.59 -10.57
C PRO A 345 24.44 11.43 -10.99
N GLN A 346 23.74 10.98 -12.01
CA GLN A 346 22.51 11.59 -12.51
C GLN A 346 21.38 10.57 -12.51
N LEU A 347 20.21 10.98 -11.99
CA LEU A 347 19.02 10.14 -12.05
C LEU A 347 18.53 10.02 -13.50
N PRO A 348 18.10 8.82 -13.92
CA PRO A 348 17.44 8.65 -15.20
C PRO A 348 16.08 9.38 -15.21
N PHE A 349 15.49 9.55 -16.40
CA PHE A 349 14.22 10.24 -16.61
C PHE A 349 14.25 11.71 -16.18
N ALA A 350 15.32 12.43 -16.58
CA ALA A 350 15.55 13.83 -16.23
C ALA A 350 14.48 14.82 -16.76
N ASN A 351 13.63 14.36 -17.69
CA ASN A 351 12.47 15.11 -18.18
C ASN A 351 11.29 15.15 -17.18
N ILE A 352 11.28 14.29 -16.15
CA ILE A 352 10.27 14.31 -15.09
C ILE A 352 10.74 15.23 -13.96
N THR A 353 9.88 16.13 -13.54
CA THR A 353 10.12 17.10 -12.46
C THR A 353 9.26 16.80 -11.24
N ALA A 354 9.59 17.39 -10.10
CA ALA A 354 8.79 17.29 -8.86
C ALA A 354 7.36 17.89 -8.97
N LYS A 355 6.98 18.44 -10.13
CA LYS A 355 5.65 19.00 -10.39
C LYS A 355 4.77 18.13 -11.29
N ASP A 356 5.31 17.04 -11.81
CA ASP A 356 4.63 16.20 -12.80
C ASP A 356 3.73 15.15 -12.12
N TYR A 357 2.90 15.60 -11.18
CA TYR A 357 1.82 14.80 -10.58
C TYR A 357 0.54 15.64 -10.47
N ASP A 358 -0.60 14.98 -10.42
CA ASP A 358 -1.94 15.60 -10.28
C ASP A 358 -2.20 16.70 -11.34
N THR A 359 -1.69 16.50 -12.54
CA THR A 359 -1.79 17.49 -13.63
C THR A 359 -3.16 17.43 -14.32
N PRO A 360 -3.61 18.51 -15.00
CA PRO A 360 -4.83 18.46 -15.79
C PRO A 360 -4.86 17.35 -16.85
N ALA A 361 -3.69 17.01 -17.44
CA ALA A 361 -3.57 15.92 -18.40
C ALA A 361 -3.77 14.55 -17.72
N HIS A 362 -3.26 14.36 -16.50
CA HIS A 362 -3.48 13.14 -15.72
C HIS A 362 -4.96 13.00 -15.31
N HIS A 363 -5.62 14.09 -14.88
CA HIS A 363 -7.06 14.08 -14.59
C HIS A 363 -7.91 13.72 -15.83
N ALA A 364 -7.53 14.20 -17.01
CA ALA A 364 -8.21 13.82 -18.25
C ALA A 364 -8.12 12.31 -18.48
N LYS A 365 -6.93 11.71 -18.31
CA LYS A 365 -6.74 10.26 -18.46
C LYS A 365 -7.50 9.45 -17.39
N SER A 366 -7.55 9.92 -16.14
CA SER A 366 -8.37 9.28 -15.10
C SER A 366 -9.86 9.29 -15.48
N ARG A 367 -10.36 10.41 -15.99
CA ARG A 367 -11.74 10.52 -16.46
C ARG A 367 -12.01 9.61 -17.67
N GLU A 368 -11.11 9.55 -18.64
CA GLU A 368 -11.22 8.65 -19.81
C GLU A 368 -11.26 7.18 -19.37
N MET A 369 -10.43 6.79 -18.41
CA MET A 369 -10.44 5.45 -17.84
C MET A 369 -11.77 5.17 -17.14
N ALA A 370 -12.27 6.09 -16.31
CA ALA A 370 -13.55 5.95 -15.64
C ALA A 370 -14.72 5.81 -16.63
N GLN A 371 -14.73 6.58 -17.72
CA GLN A 371 -15.75 6.47 -18.76
C GLN A 371 -15.69 5.12 -19.47
N ALA A 372 -14.49 4.62 -19.78
CA ALA A 372 -14.30 3.34 -20.45
C ALA A 372 -14.64 2.14 -19.54
N SER A 373 -14.54 2.28 -18.23
CA SER A 373 -14.84 1.21 -17.27
C SER A 373 -16.34 0.96 -17.05
N MET A 374 -17.22 1.87 -17.52
CA MET A 374 -18.66 1.72 -17.36
C MET A 374 -19.22 0.70 -18.34
N VAL A 375 -19.95 -0.30 -17.84
CA VAL A 375 -20.58 -1.35 -18.64
C VAL A 375 -22.09 -1.13 -18.69
N LEU A 376 -22.64 -0.94 -19.89
CA LEU A 376 -24.07 -0.79 -20.11
C LEU A 376 -24.74 -2.17 -20.15
N LEU A 377 -25.29 -2.64 -19.02
CA LEU A 377 -25.89 -3.98 -18.90
C LEU A 377 -27.25 -4.10 -19.58
N LYS A 378 -28.03 -3.01 -19.66
CA LYS A 378 -29.36 -2.99 -20.24
C LYS A 378 -29.72 -1.59 -20.73
N ASN A 379 -30.28 -1.50 -21.92
CA ASN A 379 -30.84 -0.25 -22.48
C ASN A 379 -32.14 -0.51 -23.24
N GLN A 380 -33.19 -0.90 -22.48
CA GLN A 380 -34.49 -1.22 -23.06
C GLN A 380 -35.14 0.03 -23.63
N GLY A 381 -35.65 -0.04 -24.85
CA GLY A 381 -36.29 1.06 -25.54
C GLY A 381 -35.33 2.22 -25.93
N ASN A 382 -34.02 2.00 -25.90
CA ASN A 382 -33.01 3.03 -26.19
C ASN A 382 -33.19 4.27 -25.29
N LEU A 383 -33.43 4.05 -23.98
CA LEU A 383 -33.63 5.10 -22.99
C LEU A 383 -32.38 5.98 -22.84
N LEU A 384 -31.20 5.36 -22.92
CA LEU A 384 -29.91 6.05 -22.82
C LEU A 384 -29.24 6.12 -24.21
N PRO A 385 -28.59 7.27 -24.54
CA PRO A 385 -28.60 8.52 -23.79
C PRO A 385 -29.98 9.16 -23.76
N PHE A 386 -30.30 9.92 -22.72
CA PHE A 386 -31.58 10.63 -22.65
C PHE A 386 -31.76 11.56 -23.85
N LYS A 387 -32.92 11.44 -24.57
CA LYS A 387 -33.24 12.27 -25.72
C LYS A 387 -33.51 13.75 -25.37
N SER A 388 -33.91 14.00 -24.10
CA SER A 388 -34.11 15.33 -23.53
C SER A 388 -33.65 15.34 -22.08
N ALA A 389 -33.23 16.48 -21.56
CA ALA A 389 -32.84 16.61 -20.16
C ALA A 389 -33.99 16.24 -19.23
N PRO A 390 -33.80 15.31 -18.29
CA PRO A 390 -34.85 14.93 -17.35
C PRO A 390 -35.16 16.09 -16.40
N ARG A 391 -36.43 16.26 -16.03
CA ARG A 391 -36.85 17.29 -15.06
C ARG A 391 -36.54 16.90 -13.62
N THR A 392 -36.60 15.61 -13.32
CA THR A 392 -36.33 15.06 -11.98
C THR A 392 -35.50 13.79 -12.12
N ILE A 393 -34.44 13.66 -11.31
CA ILE A 393 -33.60 12.48 -11.23
C ILE A 393 -33.54 12.05 -9.76
N ALA A 394 -33.85 10.77 -9.47
CA ALA A 394 -33.60 10.15 -8.17
C ALA A 394 -32.28 9.39 -8.22
N VAL A 395 -31.34 9.77 -7.36
CA VAL A 395 -30.05 9.09 -7.17
C VAL A 395 -30.11 8.36 -5.84
N ILE A 396 -30.17 7.03 -5.89
CA ILE A 396 -30.44 6.21 -4.70
C ILE A 396 -29.35 5.13 -4.60
N GLY A 397 -28.82 4.97 -3.41
CA GLY A 397 -27.82 3.95 -3.10
C GLY A 397 -26.68 4.46 -2.22
N PRO A 398 -26.03 3.57 -1.45
CA PRO A 398 -24.98 3.94 -0.49
C PRO A 398 -23.72 4.51 -1.17
N ASN A 399 -23.47 4.17 -2.43
CA ASN A 399 -22.29 4.60 -3.18
C ASN A 399 -22.52 5.88 -4.01
N ALA A 400 -23.73 6.43 -3.96
CA ALA A 400 -24.09 7.60 -4.79
C ALA A 400 -23.28 8.86 -4.42
N ASP A 401 -22.96 9.03 -3.14
CA ASP A 401 -22.23 10.16 -2.59
C ASP A 401 -21.19 9.68 -1.56
N SER A 402 -20.34 8.75 -1.98
CA SER A 402 -19.32 8.12 -1.11
C SER A 402 -17.93 8.35 -1.66
N PHE A 403 -17.12 9.09 -0.92
CA PHE A 403 -15.70 9.28 -1.20
C PHE A 403 -14.94 7.94 -1.08
N ASP A 404 -15.19 7.17 -0.01
CA ASP A 404 -14.50 5.90 0.26
C ASP A 404 -14.66 4.90 -0.89
N THR A 405 -15.85 4.88 -1.51
CA THR A 405 -16.11 4.02 -2.67
C THR A 405 -15.32 4.44 -3.91
N LEU A 406 -15.07 5.74 -4.09
CA LEU A 406 -14.27 6.24 -5.21
C LEU A 406 -12.81 5.80 -5.09
N VAL A 407 -12.26 5.83 -3.88
CA VAL A 407 -10.82 5.66 -3.67
C VAL A 407 -10.43 4.22 -3.30
N GLY A 408 -11.28 3.46 -2.62
CA GLY A 408 -10.96 2.07 -2.19
C GLY A 408 -9.73 2.01 -1.28
N ASN A 409 -8.92 0.96 -1.44
CA ASN A 409 -7.66 0.81 -0.71
C ASN A 409 -6.46 1.20 -1.58
N TYR A 410 -5.35 1.59 -0.96
CA TYR A 410 -4.10 2.00 -1.60
C TYR A 410 -4.28 3.16 -2.59
N TYR A 411 -4.76 4.29 -2.11
CA TYR A 411 -5.00 5.49 -2.90
C TYR A 411 -4.16 6.69 -2.43
N GLY A 412 -3.97 7.65 -3.33
CA GLY A 412 -3.53 9.01 -3.01
C GLY A 412 -4.71 9.92 -2.73
N THR A 413 -4.47 11.12 -2.25
CA THR A 413 -5.53 12.12 -2.06
C THR A 413 -5.86 12.78 -3.40
N PRO A 414 -7.04 12.53 -4.00
CA PRO A 414 -7.44 13.23 -5.22
C PRO A 414 -7.70 14.70 -4.91
N SER A 415 -7.15 15.60 -5.72
CA SER A 415 -7.36 17.05 -5.53
C SER A 415 -8.78 17.49 -5.90
N LYS A 416 -9.46 16.74 -6.77
CA LYS A 416 -10.80 17.06 -7.30
C LYS A 416 -11.66 15.80 -7.40
N PRO A 417 -12.03 15.19 -6.26
CA PRO A 417 -12.92 14.04 -6.30
C PRO A 417 -14.30 14.46 -6.79
N VAL A 418 -14.94 13.62 -7.61
CA VAL A 418 -16.30 13.82 -8.11
C VAL A 418 -17.10 12.56 -7.83
N THR A 419 -18.10 12.65 -6.94
CA THR A 419 -19.03 11.55 -6.68
C THR A 419 -20.02 11.37 -7.84
N VAL A 420 -20.72 10.24 -7.88
CA VAL A 420 -21.79 10.02 -8.88
C VAL A 420 -22.86 11.10 -8.75
N LEU A 421 -23.22 11.46 -7.53
CA LEU A 421 -24.22 12.51 -7.24
C LEU A 421 -23.75 13.88 -7.75
N ASP A 422 -22.48 14.24 -7.52
CA ASP A 422 -21.89 15.49 -7.99
C ASP A 422 -21.84 15.56 -9.52
N GLY A 423 -21.42 14.46 -10.16
CA GLY A 423 -21.39 14.36 -11.61
C GLY A 423 -22.78 14.53 -12.23
N ILE A 424 -23.82 13.94 -11.65
CA ILE A 424 -25.21 14.07 -12.10
C ILE A 424 -25.71 15.52 -11.89
N ARG A 425 -25.44 16.13 -10.75
CA ARG A 425 -25.79 17.54 -10.48
C ARG A 425 -25.14 18.49 -11.49
N ALA A 426 -23.86 18.29 -11.72
CA ALA A 426 -23.11 19.11 -12.70
C ALA A 426 -23.64 18.94 -14.13
N ARG A 427 -24.03 17.71 -14.52
CA ARG A 427 -24.54 17.41 -15.86
C ARG A 427 -25.95 17.96 -16.11
N TYR A 428 -26.79 18.00 -15.07
CA TYR A 428 -28.21 18.42 -15.15
C TYR A 428 -28.53 19.52 -14.13
N PRO A 429 -27.95 20.73 -14.31
CA PRO A 429 -28.06 21.81 -13.31
C PRO A 429 -29.49 22.32 -13.12
N ASN A 430 -30.38 22.12 -14.10
CA ASN A 430 -31.76 22.53 -14.06
C ASN A 430 -32.75 21.43 -13.63
N ALA A 431 -32.24 20.20 -13.37
CA ALA A 431 -33.07 19.10 -12.92
C ALA A 431 -33.24 19.15 -11.39
N ARG A 432 -34.40 18.72 -10.90
CA ARG A 432 -34.60 18.44 -9.46
C ARG A 432 -33.89 17.11 -9.14
N ILE A 433 -32.77 17.18 -8.42
CA ILE A 433 -32.04 15.99 -7.97
C ILE A 433 -32.52 15.60 -6.59
N LEU A 434 -33.05 14.39 -6.46
CA LEU A 434 -33.42 13.76 -5.20
C LEU A 434 -32.35 12.75 -4.85
N HIS A 435 -31.87 12.76 -3.60
CA HIS A 435 -30.88 11.81 -3.14
C HIS A 435 -31.37 11.09 -1.88
N ALA A 436 -31.14 9.79 -1.84
CA ALA A 436 -31.31 8.97 -0.63
C ALA A 436 -30.28 7.85 -0.63
N GLN A 437 -29.66 7.59 0.51
CA GLN A 437 -28.75 6.45 0.65
C GLN A 437 -29.48 5.10 0.49
N GLY A 438 -30.76 5.04 0.93
CA GLY A 438 -31.60 3.84 0.85
C GLY A 438 -31.24 2.82 1.91
N VAL A 439 -30.13 2.11 1.72
CA VAL A 439 -29.62 1.07 2.65
C VAL A 439 -28.14 1.29 2.95
N GLY A 440 -27.66 0.80 4.09
CA GLY A 440 -26.22 0.70 4.37
C GLY A 440 -25.59 -0.50 3.65
N LEU A 441 -24.29 -0.47 3.42
CA LEU A 441 -23.55 -1.62 2.88
C LEU A 441 -23.44 -2.73 3.92
N ILE A 442 -23.32 -2.37 5.19
CA ILE A 442 -23.21 -3.29 6.32
C ILE A 442 -24.17 -2.83 7.42
N GLY A 443 -25.35 -3.46 7.48
CA GLY A 443 -26.37 -3.08 8.47
C GLY A 443 -27.16 -1.83 8.11
N PRO A 444 -27.77 -1.13 9.09
CA PRO A 444 -28.46 0.12 8.88
C PRO A 444 -27.57 1.20 8.26
N ALA A 445 -28.15 2.13 7.51
CA ALA A 445 -27.43 3.26 6.96
C ALA A 445 -26.70 4.04 8.08
N GLU A 446 -25.41 4.27 7.88
CA GLU A 446 -24.62 5.12 8.78
C GLU A 446 -24.85 6.60 8.42
N ALA A 447 -24.86 7.45 9.42
CA ALA A 447 -24.98 8.89 9.24
C ALA A 447 -24.07 9.59 10.25
N PRO A 448 -23.50 10.76 9.88
CA PRO A 448 -22.80 11.58 10.85
C PRO A 448 -23.66 11.85 12.07
N VAL A 449 -23.05 11.78 13.26
CA VAL A 449 -23.78 12.14 14.48
C VAL A 449 -24.26 13.57 14.34
N PRO A 450 -25.60 13.82 14.40
CA PRO A 450 -26.12 15.16 14.17
C PRO A 450 -25.58 16.18 15.18
N ASP A 451 -25.26 17.38 14.74
CA ASP A 451 -24.79 18.47 15.61
C ASP A 451 -25.79 18.76 16.74
N THR A 452 -27.09 18.51 16.51
CA THR A 452 -28.15 18.65 17.52
C THR A 452 -28.06 17.61 18.64
N ALA A 453 -27.39 16.46 18.40
CA ALA A 453 -27.18 15.44 19.40
C ALA A 453 -25.90 15.68 20.22
N LEU A 454 -24.99 16.50 19.73
CA LEU A 454 -23.73 16.86 20.40
C LEU A 454 -23.87 18.25 21.06
N ARG A 455 -23.40 18.37 22.30
CA ARG A 455 -23.44 19.61 23.05
C ARG A 455 -22.09 19.88 23.72
N GLY A 456 -21.70 21.18 23.70
CA GLY A 456 -20.50 21.66 24.40
C GLY A 456 -19.20 20.95 23.92
N LEU A 457 -19.18 20.54 22.66
CA LEU A 457 -18.02 19.82 22.10
C LEU A 457 -16.83 20.77 22.01
N ARG A 458 -15.70 20.33 22.51
CA ARG A 458 -14.41 21.01 22.41
C ARG A 458 -13.40 20.05 21.78
N VAL A 459 -12.54 20.58 20.91
CA VAL A 459 -11.43 19.85 20.31
C VAL A 459 -10.11 20.41 20.82
N GLN A 460 -9.21 19.51 21.18
CA GLN A 460 -7.82 19.78 21.53
C GLN A 460 -6.91 19.17 20.46
N HIS A 461 -6.03 19.96 19.86
CA HIS A 461 -5.06 19.51 18.88
C HIS A 461 -3.68 19.33 19.52
N TYR A 462 -2.92 18.32 19.02
CA TYR A 462 -1.58 17.99 19.48
C TYR A 462 -0.64 17.83 18.29
N ALA A 463 0.61 18.27 18.44
CA ALA A 463 1.65 18.17 17.41
C ALA A 463 2.38 16.81 17.40
N ASN A 464 1.74 15.75 17.88
CA ASN A 464 2.25 14.39 17.90
C ASN A 464 1.07 13.39 17.84
N PRO A 465 1.29 12.13 17.40
CA PRO A 465 0.20 11.16 17.25
C PRO A 465 -0.25 10.51 18.58
N GLY A 466 0.47 10.77 19.69
CA GLY A 466 0.22 10.12 20.98
C GLY A 466 -0.60 10.95 21.97
N LEU A 467 -1.15 12.12 21.61
CA LEU A 467 -1.84 13.05 22.52
C LEU A 467 -0.98 13.48 23.72
N GLN A 468 0.33 13.57 23.55
CA GLN A 468 1.30 13.84 24.60
C GLN A 468 1.55 15.35 24.77
N GLY A 469 1.78 15.76 26.02
CA GLY A 469 2.07 17.16 26.35
C GLY A 469 0.84 18.06 26.39
N ALA A 470 1.06 19.38 26.35
CA ALA A 470 -0.02 20.36 26.26
C ALA A 470 -0.58 20.41 24.84
N PRO A 471 -1.90 20.62 24.67
CA PRO A 471 -2.48 20.81 23.36
C PRO A 471 -1.96 22.10 22.73
N THR A 472 -1.74 22.06 21.40
CA THR A 472 -1.32 23.22 20.61
C THR A 472 -2.45 24.25 20.43
N SER A 473 -3.68 23.78 20.41
CA SER A 473 -4.89 24.61 20.42
C SER A 473 -6.04 23.89 21.12
N THR A 474 -7.01 24.67 21.60
CA THR A 474 -8.28 24.18 22.15
C THR A 474 -9.38 25.10 21.69
N GLU A 475 -10.38 24.57 20.97
CA GLU A 475 -11.47 25.36 20.42
C GLU A 475 -12.82 24.67 20.57
N ALA A 476 -13.90 25.41 20.38
CA ALA A 476 -15.24 24.84 20.31
C ALA A 476 -15.45 24.16 18.95
N ALA A 477 -16.10 23.01 18.96
CA ALA A 477 -16.41 22.26 17.74
C ALA A 477 -17.93 22.02 17.65
N ALA A 478 -18.48 22.08 16.45
CA ALA A 478 -19.89 21.76 16.21
C ALA A 478 -20.08 20.22 16.15
N ASN A 479 -19.10 19.50 15.64
CA ASN A 479 -19.11 18.04 15.49
C ASN A 479 -17.72 17.45 15.77
N ALA A 480 -17.63 16.13 15.89
CA ALA A 480 -16.37 15.42 15.99
C ALA A 480 -15.84 15.11 14.59
N ARG A 481 -15.37 16.14 13.91
CA ARG A 481 -14.78 16.09 12.58
C ARG A 481 -13.47 16.87 12.57
N VAL A 482 -12.50 16.39 11.84
CA VAL A 482 -11.26 17.09 11.54
C VAL A 482 -10.83 16.86 10.10
N GLU A 483 -10.38 17.93 9.46
CA GLU A 483 -9.66 17.87 8.18
C GLU A 483 -8.18 18.08 8.47
N TRP A 484 -7.40 17.04 8.22
CA TRP A 484 -5.99 17.11 8.45
C TRP A 484 -5.29 17.83 7.28
N ALA A 485 -4.68 18.95 7.56
CA ALA A 485 -3.93 19.75 6.57
C ALA A 485 -2.44 19.41 6.63
N GLY A 486 -1.95 18.57 5.72
CA GLY A 486 -0.50 18.39 5.49
C GLY A 486 0.12 17.13 6.05
N ASP A 487 1.44 17.06 5.94
CA ASP A 487 2.28 15.87 6.13
C ASP A 487 2.81 15.70 7.57
N ARG A 488 2.26 16.44 8.55
CA ARG A 488 2.75 16.40 9.94
C ARG A 488 1.96 15.38 10.74
N GLU A 489 2.68 14.57 11.51
CA GLU A 489 2.08 13.73 12.55
C GLU A 489 1.36 14.61 13.56
N SER A 490 0.10 14.32 13.82
CA SER A 490 -0.75 15.10 14.73
C SER A 490 -1.89 14.24 15.28
N SER A 491 -2.51 14.71 16.37
CA SER A 491 -3.68 14.07 16.94
C SER A 491 -4.66 15.10 17.47
N ALA A 492 -5.91 14.65 17.66
CA ALA A 492 -6.96 15.49 18.23
C ALA A 492 -7.81 14.69 19.22
N ARG A 493 -8.30 15.39 20.24
CA ARG A 493 -9.25 14.88 21.25
C ARG A 493 -10.48 15.77 21.30
N TRP A 494 -11.64 15.18 21.06
CA TRP A 494 -12.94 15.83 21.25
C TRP A 494 -13.54 15.37 22.57
N THR A 495 -14.11 16.31 23.33
CA THR A 495 -14.86 16.04 24.54
C THR A 495 -16.14 16.89 24.57
N GLY A 496 -17.23 16.28 25.01
CA GLY A 496 -18.53 16.95 25.09
C GLY A 496 -19.61 16.03 25.61
N THR A 497 -20.85 16.31 25.23
CA THR A 497 -22.02 15.53 25.66
C THR A 497 -22.82 15.08 24.44
N LEU A 498 -23.20 13.81 24.42
CA LEU A 498 -24.09 13.20 23.44
C LEU A 498 -25.48 13.00 24.08
N THR A 499 -26.54 13.49 23.46
CA THR A 499 -27.92 13.23 23.88
C THR A 499 -28.57 12.25 22.92
N ALA A 500 -28.98 11.09 23.41
CA ALA A 500 -29.57 10.04 22.57
C ALA A 500 -30.99 10.46 22.13
N PRO A 501 -31.29 10.50 20.82
CA PRO A 501 -32.62 10.85 20.32
C PRO A 501 -33.67 9.76 20.61
N GLU A 502 -33.26 8.52 20.72
CA GLU A 502 -34.15 7.37 20.97
C GLU A 502 -33.54 6.39 21.99
N THR A 503 -34.34 5.46 22.51
CA THR A 503 -33.85 4.36 23.34
C THR A 503 -33.53 3.18 22.43
N GLY A 504 -32.28 2.72 22.43
CA GLY A 504 -31.88 1.60 21.58
C GLY A 504 -30.41 1.25 21.72
N GLU A 505 -29.98 0.31 20.89
CA GLU A 505 -28.57 0.01 20.68
C GLU A 505 -28.01 0.95 19.63
N TYR A 506 -26.96 1.67 20.00
CA TYR A 506 -26.22 2.59 19.12
C TYR A 506 -24.89 1.95 18.77
N ARG A 507 -24.54 2.00 17.49
CA ARG A 507 -23.21 1.64 16.99
C ARG A 507 -22.49 2.93 16.63
N PHE A 508 -21.25 3.03 17.09
CA PHE A 508 -20.38 4.16 16.80
C PHE A 508 -19.22 3.69 15.92
N ARG A 509 -18.92 4.49 14.94
CA ARG A 509 -17.75 4.33 14.09
C ARG A 509 -17.10 5.71 13.93
N PHE A 510 -15.79 5.72 13.77
CA PHE A 510 -15.08 6.91 13.36
C PHE A 510 -14.44 6.64 12.00
N SER A 511 -14.82 7.39 10.98
CA SER A 511 -14.21 7.26 9.65
C SER A 511 -12.79 7.82 9.72
N SER A 512 -11.78 6.97 9.60
CA SER A 512 -10.37 7.34 9.72
C SER A 512 -9.49 6.33 9.01
N GLU A 513 -8.43 6.82 8.37
CA GLU A 513 -7.34 5.99 7.83
C GLU A 513 -6.25 5.69 8.86
N ASN A 514 -6.34 6.33 10.02
CA ASN A 514 -5.41 6.20 11.12
C ASN A 514 -6.16 5.80 12.40
N GLY A 515 -5.43 5.62 13.50
CA GLY A 515 -6.04 5.13 14.73
C GLY A 515 -7.01 6.11 15.37
N TYR A 516 -8.05 5.54 16.00
CA TYR A 516 -9.04 6.31 16.75
C TYR A 516 -9.64 5.51 17.91
N ARG A 517 -10.25 6.23 18.86
CA ARG A 517 -10.96 5.68 20.01
C ARG A 517 -12.22 6.49 20.30
N VAL A 518 -13.27 5.81 20.76
CA VAL A 518 -14.53 6.43 21.17
C VAL A 518 -14.94 5.93 22.54
N TRP A 519 -15.23 6.84 23.46
CA TRP A 519 -15.79 6.55 24.79
C TRP A 519 -17.14 7.23 24.95
N ILE A 520 -18.07 6.49 25.58
CA ILE A 520 -19.37 7.00 26.04
C ILE A 520 -19.49 6.72 27.53
N ASP A 521 -19.69 7.77 28.37
CA ASP A 521 -19.67 7.70 29.84
C ASP A 521 -18.41 6.94 30.36
N ASN A 522 -17.24 7.28 29.84
CA ASN A 522 -15.94 6.64 30.13
C ASN A 522 -15.83 5.15 29.76
N LYS A 523 -16.87 4.53 29.20
CA LYS A 523 -16.77 3.20 28.63
C LYS A 523 -16.14 3.30 27.23
N LEU A 524 -15.03 2.60 27.02
CA LEU A 524 -14.41 2.45 25.71
C LEU A 524 -15.34 1.62 24.83
N VAL A 525 -15.88 2.25 23.77
CA VAL A 525 -16.83 1.64 22.84
C VAL A 525 -16.13 1.19 21.56
N VAL A 526 -15.16 1.98 21.11
CA VAL A 526 -14.33 1.64 19.94
C VAL A 526 -12.87 1.85 20.33
N ASP A 527 -12.00 0.88 20.07
CA ASP A 527 -10.55 0.98 20.22
C ASP A 527 -9.83 0.50 18.96
N GLU A 528 -9.37 1.45 18.18
CA GLU A 528 -8.65 1.25 16.93
C GLU A 528 -7.39 2.14 16.89
N TRP A 529 -6.60 2.12 17.95
CA TRP A 529 -5.40 2.97 18.07
C TRP A 529 -4.19 2.45 17.32
N GLY A 530 -4.38 1.54 16.38
CA GLY A 530 -3.33 1.03 15.49
C GLY A 530 -3.31 1.73 14.14
N VAL A 531 -2.15 1.73 13.45
CA VAL A 531 -2.10 2.07 12.02
C VAL A 531 -2.57 0.82 11.28
N GLY A 532 -3.82 0.81 10.86
CA GLY A 532 -4.36 -0.26 10.02
C GLY A 532 -4.08 0.00 8.54
N ASP A 533 -3.89 -1.07 7.77
CA ASP A 533 -3.72 -0.98 6.31
C ASP A 533 -5.04 -0.73 5.56
N ALA A 534 -6.15 -0.68 6.27
CA ALA A 534 -7.48 -0.38 5.75
C ALA A 534 -8.27 0.45 6.75
N PRO A 535 -9.25 1.26 6.30
CA PRO A 535 -10.22 1.86 7.20
C PRO A 535 -10.85 0.76 8.04
N SER A 536 -10.68 0.83 9.35
CA SER A 536 -11.24 -0.15 10.26
C SER A 536 -12.76 -0.08 10.20
N ILE A 537 -13.41 -1.23 9.98
CA ILE A 537 -14.88 -1.37 9.99
C ILE A 537 -15.36 -1.69 11.42
N LEU A 538 -14.48 -1.71 12.42
CA LEU A 538 -14.88 -2.05 13.76
C LEU A 538 -15.76 -0.95 14.35
N SER A 539 -17.01 -1.30 14.57
CA SER A 539 -17.99 -0.47 15.29
C SER A 539 -18.22 -1.08 16.66
N GLY A 540 -18.12 -0.24 17.68
CA GLY A 540 -18.54 -0.62 19.01
C GLY A 540 -20.01 -0.28 19.23
N SER A 541 -20.74 -1.09 19.99
CA SER A 541 -22.13 -0.83 20.34
C SER A 541 -22.33 -0.54 21.82
N ILE A 542 -23.31 0.29 22.11
CA ILE A 542 -23.75 0.63 23.47
C ILE A 542 -25.24 0.96 23.48
N ARG A 543 -25.94 0.53 24.54
CA ARG A 543 -27.35 0.82 24.71
C ARG A 543 -27.54 2.17 25.40
N LEU A 544 -28.24 3.09 24.71
CA LEU A 544 -28.55 4.43 25.21
C LEU A 544 -30.04 4.61 25.42
N LYS A 545 -30.43 5.59 26.27
CA LYS A 545 -31.81 5.92 26.58
C LYS A 545 -32.17 7.30 26.04
N ARG A 546 -33.33 7.40 25.40
CA ARG A 546 -33.87 8.66 24.84
C ARG A 546 -33.78 9.80 25.84
N GLY A 547 -33.30 10.96 25.38
CA GLY A 547 -33.19 12.20 26.15
C GLY A 547 -32.14 12.20 27.25
N LYS A 548 -31.47 11.05 27.52
CA LYS A 548 -30.35 11.00 28.46
C LYS A 548 -29.11 11.53 27.77
N SER A 549 -28.36 12.36 28.49
CA SER A 549 -27.06 12.87 28.09
C SER A 549 -25.92 11.96 28.61
N TYR A 550 -24.92 11.73 27.77
CA TYR A 550 -23.76 10.89 28.02
C TYR A 550 -22.49 11.67 27.72
N ALA A 551 -21.48 11.57 28.57
CA ALA A 551 -20.18 12.13 28.24
C ALA A 551 -19.61 11.41 27.00
N VAL A 552 -19.17 12.18 26.00
CA VAL A 552 -18.52 11.65 24.81
C VAL A 552 -17.07 12.12 24.76
N ARG A 553 -16.16 11.19 24.48
CA ARG A 553 -14.76 11.47 24.16
C ARG A 553 -14.38 10.69 22.89
N VAL A 554 -13.82 11.42 21.93
CA VAL A 554 -13.27 10.84 20.71
C VAL A 554 -11.79 11.24 20.64
N GLU A 555 -10.95 10.33 20.27
CA GLU A 555 -9.53 10.57 20.02
C GLU A 555 -9.17 10.02 18.65
N GLY A 556 -8.36 10.75 17.90
CA GLY A 556 -7.86 10.33 16.61
C GLY A 556 -6.49 10.91 16.33
N PHE A 557 -5.71 10.22 15.51
CA PHE A 557 -4.42 10.71 15.05
C PHE A 557 -4.22 10.49 13.56
N GLN A 558 -3.25 11.20 12.98
CA GLN A 558 -2.74 10.96 11.64
C GLN A 558 -1.22 10.84 11.64
N ARG A 559 -0.72 10.07 10.66
CA ARG A 559 0.69 9.95 10.31
C ARG A 559 0.87 10.18 8.81
N GLY A 560 1.08 11.43 8.43
CA GLY A 560 1.63 11.77 7.11
C GLY A 560 0.69 11.78 5.90
N ALA A 561 -0.64 11.74 6.07
CA ALA A 561 -1.59 11.90 4.96
C ALA A 561 -2.61 13.01 5.25
N ARG A 562 -3.05 13.72 4.21
CA ARG A 562 -4.27 14.53 4.32
C ARG A 562 -5.46 13.58 4.37
N GLY A 563 -6.33 13.77 5.30
CA GLY A 563 -7.52 12.96 5.45
C GLY A 563 -8.60 13.68 6.24
N GLN A 564 -9.82 13.19 6.12
CA GLN A 564 -10.94 13.63 6.91
C GLN A 564 -11.29 12.54 7.92
N GLN A 565 -11.53 12.93 9.15
CA GLN A 565 -12.02 12.03 10.20
C GLN A 565 -13.33 12.54 10.74
N GLN A 566 -14.31 11.66 10.93
CA GLN A 566 -15.64 12.04 11.42
C GLN A 566 -16.29 10.90 12.22
N LEU A 567 -16.95 11.26 13.33
CA LEU A 567 -17.78 10.35 14.11
C LEU A 567 -19.11 10.09 13.39
N LEU A 568 -19.41 8.81 13.17
CA LEU A 568 -20.63 8.31 12.53
C LEU A 568 -21.51 7.56 13.54
#